data_a63b8e847345af6a7389374161793379
#
_entry.id   a63b8e847345af6a7389374161793379
#
_cell.length_a   1.000
_cell.length_b   1.000
_cell.length_c   1.000
_cell.angle_alpha   90.00
_cell.angle_beta   90.00
_cell.angle_gamma   90.00
#
_symmetry.space_group_name_H-M   'P 1'
#
loop_
_entity.id
_entity.type
_entity.pdbx_description
1 polymer ?
#
loop_
_entity_poly.entity_id
_entity_poly.type
_entity_poly.pdbx_seq_one_letter_code
_entity_poly.pdbx_strand_id
1 'polypeptide(L)'
;MKTLYFDCGMGAAGDMLSAALLELLDDKQAVLDELNALGIPGVEFKAEVSTKCGINGTHLSVTVNGEEEESADVHDHEHHAHDHVHEHEHHHDHDHEHTHEHEHDHGHHHHSSMADIEHIIGHLPLEDAVRADVIAVYKLIAEAESHAHGMPVSEIHFHEVGTVDAVADITAACLLIRKLAPEKIVASPVHVGAGKVRCAHGVLPVPAPATAYILRDVPIYGGRIQGELCTPTGAALLKHFAAAFGDMPVMRVQRVGYGMGKKDFEAANCVRAMLGETGDGADSVCELNCNIDDMTAETIGFAAEKIREAGAVEVFTTAVMMKKNRPGTLLTVLCREAQKEAVVQAIFKHTATIGIRETLCRRYVLTRTEETVETALGPVRRKVSSGYGVQRAKFEHDDLAALAEKNGLSLTEVMEKIDR
;
A
#
# COMPACT_ATOMS: atom_id res chain seq x y z
N MET A 1 -16.98 -1.71 0.41
CA MET A 1 -15.83 -1.33 -0.46
C MET A 1 -14.96 -2.53 -0.67
N LYS A 2 -14.74 -2.93 -1.94
CA LYS A 2 -13.90 -4.07 -2.30
C LYS A 2 -12.43 -3.75 -2.02
N THR A 3 -11.84 -4.45 -1.07
CA THR A 3 -10.48 -4.15 -0.58
C THR A 3 -9.58 -5.36 -0.79
N LEU A 4 -8.38 -5.08 -1.29
CA LEU A 4 -7.29 -6.02 -1.41
C LEU A 4 -6.24 -5.68 -0.34
N TYR A 5 -5.86 -6.66 0.46
CA TYR A 5 -4.79 -6.53 1.44
C TYR A 5 -3.63 -7.45 1.08
N PHE A 6 -2.42 -6.91 1.04
CA PHE A 6 -1.19 -7.66 0.89
C PHE A 6 -0.48 -7.80 2.24
N ASP A 7 -0.22 -9.02 2.66
CA ASP A 7 0.65 -9.34 3.77
C ASP A 7 2.05 -9.64 3.24
N CYS A 8 2.95 -8.68 3.47
CA CYS A 8 4.33 -8.70 3.01
C CYS A 8 5.31 -9.10 4.13
N GLY A 9 4.87 -9.97 5.07
CA GLY A 9 5.68 -10.46 6.18
C GLY A 9 6.91 -11.27 5.76
N MET A 10 6.97 -11.70 4.49
CA MET A 10 8.13 -12.31 3.84
C MET A 10 8.55 -11.53 2.59
N GLY A 11 8.36 -10.22 2.60
CA GLY A 11 8.72 -9.35 1.49
C GLY A 11 7.72 -9.34 0.34
N ALA A 12 8.19 -8.98 -0.85
CA ALA A 12 7.41 -8.98 -2.08
C ALA A 12 8.34 -8.97 -3.30
N ALA A 13 7.98 -9.78 -4.30
CA ALA A 13 8.59 -9.79 -5.63
C ALA A 13 7.48 -9.84 -6.68
N GLY A 14 7.78 -9.51 -7.92
CA GLY A 14 6.81 -9.42 -9.01
C GLY A 14 6.06 -10.73 -9.22
N ASP A 15 6.78 -11.84 -9.30
CA ASP A 15 6.28 -13.21 -9.41
C ASP A 15 5.38 -13.59 -8.22
N MET A 16 5.81 -13.28 -6.98
CA MET A 16 5.05 -13.57 -5.76
C MET A 16 3.73 -12.80 -5.71
N LEU A 17 3.75 -11.51 -6.05
CA LEU A 17 2.53 -10.69 -6.10
C LEU A 17 1.59 -11.20 -7.18
N SER A 18 2.10 -11.48 -8.38
CA SER A 18 1.33 -12.01 -9.50
C SER A 18 0.73 -13.38 -9.19
N ALA A 19 1.48 -14.28 -8.57
CA ALA A 19 1.00 -15.59 -8.15
C ALA A 19 -0.11 -15.50 -7.10
N ALA A 20 0.06 -14.62 -6.09
CA ALA A 20 -0.96 -14.41 -5.07
C ALA A 20 -2.26 -13.82 -5.65
N LEU A 21 -2.15 -12.88 -6.61
CA LEU A 21 -3.28 -12.30 -7.31
C LEU A 21 -4.00 -13.31 -8.22
N LEU A 22 -3.25 -14.16 -8.91
CA LEU A 22 -3.79 -15.23 -9.75
C LEU A 22 -4.67 -16.19 -8.94
N GLU A 23 -4.29 -16.50 -7.70
CA GLU A 23 -5.09 -17.35 -6.82
C GLU A 23 -6.44 -16.74 -6.42
N LEU A 24 -6.59 -15.43 -6.53
CA LEU A 24 -7.86 -14.75 -6.24
C LEU A 24 -8.86 -14.79 -7.40
N LEU A 25 -8.48 -15.29 -8.58
CA LEU A 25 -9.32 -15.37 -9.75
C LEU A 25 -9.98 -16.77 -9.88
N ASP A 26 -11.18 -16.82 -10.48
CA ASP A 26 -11.94 -18.05 -10.59
C ASP A 26 -11.36 -19.02 -11.63
N ASP A 27 -10.93 -18.49 -12.78
CA ASP A 27 -10.35 -19.27 -13.88
C ASP A 27 -8.88 -18.88 -14.08
N LYS A 28 -8.01 -19.54 -13.33
CA LYS A 28 -6.57 -19.31 -13.38
C LYS A 28 -5.99 -19.67 -14.76
N GLN A 29 -6.51 -20.74 -15.40
CA GLN A 29 -5.98 -21.18 -16.68
C GLN A 29 -6.29 -20.19 -17.80
N ALA A 30 -7.51 -19.68 -17.88
CA ALA A 30 -7.87 -18.66 -18.86
C ALA A 30 -7.02 -17.40 -18.72
N VAL A 31 -6.66 -17.04 -17.48
CA VAL A 31 -5.79 -15.89 -17.22
C VAL A 31 -4.34 -16.17 -17.61
N LEU A 32 -3.83 -17.37 -17.37
CA LEU A 32 -2.49 -17.77 -17.84
C LEU A 32 -2.42 -17.78 -19.37
N ASP A 33 -3.47 -18.29 -20.04
CA ASP A 33 -3.55 -18.29 -21.49
C ASP A 33 -3.56 -16.85 -22.04
N GLU A 34 -4.24 -15.92 -21.35
CA GLU A 34 -4.25 -14.50 -21.70
C GLU A 34 -2.87 -13.85 -21.50
N LEU A 35 -2.18 -14.13 -20.37
CA LEU A 35 -0.83 -13.65 -20.14
C LEU A 35 0.13 -14.14 -21.23
N ASN A 36 0.05 -15.40 -21.60
CA ASN A 36 0.85 -15.98 -22.68
C ASN A 36 0.49 -15.42 -24.06
N ALA A 37 -0.76 -15.00 -24.25
CA ALA A 37 -1.24 -14.37 -25.49
C ALA A 37 -0.81 -12.88 -25.62
N LEU A 38 -0.24 -12.26 -24.60
CA LEU A 38 0.27 -10.88 -24.67
C LEU A 38 1.38 -10.73 -25.72
N GLY A 39 2.10 -11.81 -26.02
CA GLY A 39 3.15 -11.78 -27.04
C GLY A 39 4.41 -11.04 -26.60
N ILE A 40 4.72 -11.04 -25.29
CA ILE A 40 6.00 -10.54 -24.81
C ILE A 40 7.11 -11.42 -25.38
N PRO A 41 8.13 -10.85 -26.03
CA PRO A 41 9.11 -11.64 -26.78
C PRO A 41 9.83 -12.69 -25.93
N GLY A 42 9.71 -13.97 -26.33
CA GLY A 42 10.39 -15.10 -25.67
C GLY A 42 9.83 -15.51 -24.31
N VAL A 43 8.79 -14.85 -23.81
CA VAL A 43 8.20 -15.09 -22.47
C VAL A 43 7.17 -16.22 -22.51
N GLU A 44 7.27 -17.11 -21.52
CA GLU A 44 6.24 -18.08 -21.17
C GLU A 44 5.93 -18.02 -19.67
N PHE A 45 4.64 -17.87 -19.32
CA PHE A 45 4.16 -17.93 -17.95
C PHE A 45 3.67 -19.33 -17.61
N LYS A 46 4.11 -19.86 -16.48
CA LYS A 46 3.64 -21.14 -15.92
C LYS A 46 3.29 -20.99 -14.47
N ALA A 47 2.17 -21.56 -14.06
CA ALA A 47 1.77 -21.60 -12.66
C ALA A 47 1.87 -23.02 -12.12
N GLU A 48 2.63 -23.21 -11.07
CA GLU A 48 2.85 -24.49 -10.42
C GLU A 48 2.50 -24.43 -8.94
N VAL A 49 2.05 -25.58 -8.40
CA VAL A 49 1.81 -25.68 -6.95
C VAL A 49 3.16 -25.75 -6.25
N SER A 50 3.40 -24.87 -5.32
CA SER A 50 4.58 -24.85 -4.48
C SER A 50 4.21 -24.91 -3.01
N THR A 51 5.02 -25.63 -2.20
CA THR A 51 4.77 -25.79 -0.76
C THR A 51 5.96 -25.24 0.02
N LYS A 52 5.69 -24.25 0.88
CA LYS A 52 6.68 -23.66 1.78
C LYS A 52 6.24 -23.82 3.23
N CYS A 53 7.05 -24.46 4.06
CA CYS A 53 6.74 -24.73 5.48
C CYS A 53 5.33 -25.38 5.70
N GLY A 54 4.91 -26.25 4.77
CA GLY A 54 3.61 -26.92 4.83
C GLY A 54 2.41 -26.08 4.34
N ILE A 55 2.65 -24.85 3.86
CA ILE A 55 1.63 -24.02 3.24
C ILE A 55 1.71 -24.23 1.72
N ASN A 56 0.59 -24.60 1.10
CA ASN A 56 0.46 -24.71 -0.34
C ASN A 56 0.04 -23.36 -0.94
N GLY A 57 0.63 -23.01 -2.07
CA GLY A 57 0.27 -21.84 -2.86
C GLY A 57 0.79 -22.00 -4.29
N THR A 58 0.66 -20.96 -5.07
CA THR A 58 1.10 -20.93 -6.47
C THR A 58 2.47 -20.27 -6.56
N HIS A 59 3.37 -20.88 -7.29
CA HIS A 59 4.55 -20.25 -7.85
C HIS A 59 4.26 -19.91 -9.32
N LEU A 60 4.41 -18.64 -9.68
CA LEU A 60 4.30 -18.19 -11.06
C LEU A 60 5.70 -18.01 -11.62
N SER A 61 6.13 -18.97 -12.46
CA SER A 61 7.42 -18.86 -13.14
C SER A 61 7.26 -18.08 -14.44
N VAL A 62 8.21 -17.21 -14.70
CA VAL A 62 8.39 -16.52 -15.97
C VAL A 62 9.68 -17.03 -16.58
N THR A 63 9.61 -17.63 -17.75
CA THR A 63 10.79 -18.07 -18.48
C THR A 63 10.98 -17.24 -19.73
N VAL A 64 12.22 -16.84 -20.01
CA VAL A 64 12.60 -16.11 -21.23
C VAL A 64 13.45 -17.03 -22.08
N ASN A 65 12.99 -17.38 -23.27
CA ASN A 65 13.62 -18.36 -24.16
C ASN A 65 13.87 -19.73 -23.49
N GLY A 66 13.05 -20.10 -22.50
CA GLY A 66 13.11 -21.37 -21.78
C GLY A 66 14.02 -21.36 -20.55
N GLU A 67 14.64 -20.23 -20.21
CA GLU A 67 15.45 -20.05 -19.01
C GLU A 67 14.74 -19.11 -18.02
N GLU A 68 14.85 -19.40 -16.74
CA GLU A 68 14.31 -18.59 -15.64
C GLU A 68 15.45 -17.84 -14.96
N GLU A 69 15.29 -16.54 -14.70
CA GLU A 69 16.30 -15.71 -14.04
C GLU A 69 16.44 -16.10 -12.56
N GLU A 70 17.69 -16.26 -12.09
CA GLU A 70 18.00 -16.60 -10.69
C GLU A 70 18.88 -15.53 -10.05
N SER A 71 18.45 -15.01 -8.89
CA SER A 71 19.28 -14.19 -8.01
C SER A 71 19.87 -15.03 -6.87
N ALA A 72 21.15 -14.83 -6.55
CA ALA A 72 21.85 -15.59 -5.52
C ALA A 72 22.09 -14.74 -4.25
N ASP A 73 21.68 -15.26 -3.08
CA ASP A 73 22.06 -14.68 -1.80
C ASP A 73 23.50 -15.05 -1.44
N VAL A 74 24.21 -14.14 -0.75
CA VAL A 74 25.58 -14.38 -0.28
C VAL A 74 25.53 -14.75 1.20
N HIS A 75 25.85 -16.01 1.50
CA HIS A 75 26.05 -16.48 2.86
C HIS A 75 27.51 -16.32 3.23
N ASP A 76 27.83 -15.54 4.27
CA ASP A 76 29.16 -15.49 4.86
C ASP A 76 29.39 -16.84 5.59
N HIS A 77 30.05 -17.80 4.92
CA HIS A 77 30.55 -18.98 5.60
C HIS A 77 31.76 -18.54 6.45
N GLU A 78 31.60 -18.56 7.78
CA GLU A 78 32.75 -18.52 8.68
C GLU A 78 33.62 -19.74 8.38
N HIS A 79 34.70 -19.53 7.65
CA HIS A 79 35.78 -20.50 7.53
C HIS A 79 36.43 -20.63 8.91
N HIS A 80 36.06 -21.65 9.67
CA HIS A 80 36.90 -22.15 10.74
C HIS A 80 38.19 -22.64 10.09
N ALA A 81 39.22 -21.81 10.14
CA ALA A 81 40.57 -22.19 9.76
C ALA A 81 41.02 -23.29 10.73
N HIS A 82 40.98 -24.52 10.28
CA HIS A 82 41.77 -25.57 10.90
C HIS A 82 43.20 -25.43 10.39
N ASP A 83 44.07 -24.87 11.26
CA ASP A 83 45.52 -24.88 11.10
C ASP A 83 46.00 -26.34 11.08
N HIS A 84 46.24 -26.87 9.90
CA HIS A 84 47.09 -28.03 9.72
C HIS A 84 48.41 -27.55 9.11
N VAL A 85 49.39 -27.38 10.00
CA VAL A 85 50.81 -27.23 9.62
C VAL A 85 51.27 -28.54 9.01
N HIS A 86 51.56 -28.57 7.72
CA HIS A 86 52.39 -29.56 7.09
C HIS A 86 53.50 -28.83 6.33
N GLU A 87 54.70 -28.88 6.92
CA GLU A 87 55.96 -28.62 6.22
C GLU A 87 56.21 -29.73 5.19
N HIS A 88 56.31 -29.38 3.93
CA HIS A 88 57.08 -30.15 2.94
C HIS A 88 57.72 -29.19 1.94
N GLU A 89 59.05 -29.06 2.07
CA GLU A 89 59.91 -28.54 1.03
C GLU A 89 59.94 -29.51 -0.16
N HIS A 90 59.68 -29.05 -1.37
CA HIS A 90 60.24 -29.58 -2.59
C HIS A 90 60.35 -28.51 -3.67
N HIS A 91 61.57 -28.16 -4.02
CA HIS A 91 61.95 -27.47 -5.25
C HIS A 91 61.61 -28.31 -6.46
N HIS A 92 60.99 -27.74 -7.46
CA HIS A 92 61.22 -28.07 -8.87
C HIS A 92 60.80 -26.91 -9.76
N ASP A 93 61.77 -26.30 -10.43
CA ASP A 93 61.62 -25.42 -11.59
C ASP A 93 61.02 -26.21 -12.76
N HIS A 94 59.96 -25.76 -13.35
CA HIS A 94 59.61 -25.98 -14.74
C HIS A 94 58.82 -24.80 -15.29
N ASP A 95 59.48 -24.03 -16.18
CA ASP A 95 58.86 -23.10 -17.11
C ASP A 95 57.95 -23.89 -18.07
N HIS A 96 56.68 -23.58 -18.07
CA HIS A 96 55.76 -23.81 -19.18
C HIS A 96 54.89 -22.61 -19.39
N GLU A 97 55.17 -21.85 -20.43
CA GLU A 97 54.23 -20.92 -21.05
C GLU A 97 53.04 -21.71 -21.60
N HIS A 98 51.89 -21.55 -20.99
CA HIS A 98 50.61 -21.91 -21.58
C HIS A 98 49.80 -20.63 -21.77
N THR A 99 49.77 -20.15 -23.00
CA THR A 99 48.77 -19.20 -23.49
C THR A 99 47.44 -19.92 -23.56
N HIS A 100 46.58 -19.67 -22.57
CA HIS A 100 45.17 -20.00 -22.67
C HIS A 100 44.46 -18.74 -23.14
N GLU A 101 44.09 -18.71 -24.41
CA GLU A 101 43.06 -17.84 -24.93
C GLU A 101 41.75 -18.35 -24.33
N HIS A 102 41.25 -17.67 -23.29
CA HIS A 102 39.89 -17.80 -22.88
C HIS A 102 39.06 -16.89 -23.78
N GLU A 103 38.40 -17.46 -24.77
CA GLU A 103 37.25 -16.86 -25.39
C GLU A 103 36.20 -16.70 -24.28
N HIS A 104 36.09 -15.48 -23.74
CA HIS A 104 34.96 -15.09 -22.97
C HIS A 104 33.81 -14.87 -23.97
N ASP A 105 32.96 -15.87 -24.07
CA ASP A 105 31.64 -15.71 -24.67
C ASP A 105 30.87 -14.66 -23.81
N HIS A 106 30.99 -13.42 -24.22
CA HIS A 106 30.16 -12.33 -23.69
C HIS A 106 28.78 -12.52 -24.28
N GLY A 107 27.94 -13.30 -23.58
CA GLY A 107 26.50 -13.27 -23.79
C GLY A 107 26.07 -11.80 -23.79
N HIS A 108 25.52 -11.35 -24.92
CA HIS A 108 25.01 -9.99 -25.06
C HIS A 108 23.84 -9.80 -24.11
N HIS A 109 24.12 -9.32 -22.89
CA HIS A 109 23.09 -8.78 -22.04
C HIS A 109 22.56 -7.52 -22.71
N HIS A 110 21.38 -7.61 -23.30
CA HIS A 110 20.69 -6.45 -23.84
C HIS A 110 20.27 -5.52 -22.68
N HIS A 111 21.02 -4.46 -22.49
CA HIS A 111 20.64 -3.41 -21.56
C HIS A 111 19.47 -2.62 -22.17
N SER A 112 18.29 -2.70 -21.56
CA SER A 112 17.11 -1.99 -22.01
C SER A 112 17.08 -0.59 -21.41
N SER A 113 16.81 0.40 -22.23
CA SER A 113 16.49 1.76 -21.78
C SER A 113 14.99 1.89 -21.46
N MET A 114 14.59 2.98 -20.81
CA MET A 114 13.17 3.27 -20.60
C MET A 114 12.39 3.37 -21.92
N ALA A 115 13.03 3.86 -22.99
CA ALA A 115 12.43 3.93 -24.32
C ALA A 115 12.19 2.53 -24.92
N ASP A 116 13.09 1.58 -24.72
CA ASP A 116 12.89 0.20 -25.18
C ASP A 116 11.75 -0.47 -24.46
N ILE A 117 11.61 -0.25 -23.14
CA ILE A 117 10.50 -0.74 -22.33
C ILE A 117 9.17 -0.12 -22.78
N GLU A 118 9.12 1.19 -22.96
CA GLU A 118 7.92 1.88 -23.49
C GLU A 118 7.53 1.36 -24.88
N HIS A 119 8.53 1.04 -25.72
CA HIS A 119 8.29 0.46 -27.03
C HIS A 119 7.67 -0.94 -26.93
N ILE A 120 8.23 -1.82 -26.09
CA ILE A 120 7.68 -3.18 -25.87
C ILE A 120 6.24 -3.06 -25.37
N ILE A 121 6.01 -2.32 -24.30
CA ILE A 121 4.69 -2.15 -23.66
C ILE A 121 3.68 -1.53 -24.63
N GLY A 122 4.11 -0.59 -25.48
CA GLY A 122 3.29 0.05 -26.48
C GLY A 122 2.69 -0.90 -27.53
N HIS A 123 3.35 -2.04 -27.78
CA HIS A 123 2.94 -3.03 -28.76
C HIS A 123 2.11 -4.18 -28.16
N LEU A 124 2.06 -4.29 -26.84
CA LEU A 124 1.26 -5.33 -26.17
C LEU A 124 -0.24 -5.03 -26.30
N PRO A 125 -1.09 -6.05 -26.45
CA PRO A 125 -2.55 -5.91 -26.52
C PRO A 125 -3.15 -5.65 -25.13
N LEU A 126 -2.74 -4.56 -24.50
CA LEU A 126 -3.16 -4.14 -23.15
C LEU A 126 -4.17 -2.99 -23.24
N GLU A 127 -5.09 -2.93 -22.28
CA GLU A 127 -5.89 -1.74 -22.05
C GLU A 127 -4.99 -0.55 -21.69
N ASP A 128 -5.39 0.67 -22.10
CA ASP A 128 -4.59 1.89 -21.84
C ASP A 128 -4.30 2.11 -20.36
N ALA A 129 -5.24 1.74 -19.49
CA ALA A 129 -5.08 1.86 -18.04
C ALA A 129 -4.00 0.91 -17.50
N VAL A 130 -3.94 -0.35 -17.98
CA VAL A 130 -2.90 -1.32 -17.60
C VAL A 130 -1.55 -0.84 -18.12
N ARG A 131 -1.49 -0.38 -19.36
CA ARG A 131 -0.27 0.17 -19.97
C ARG A 131 0.26 1.36 -19.16
N ALA A 132 -0.62 2.26 -18.74
CA ALA A 132 -0.25 3.40 -17.90
C ALA A 132 0.30 2.97 -16.54
N ASP A 133 -0.29 1.95 -15.90
CA ASP A 133 0.19 1.41 -14.63
C ASP A 133 1.59 0.79 -14.78
N VAL A 134 1.82 -0.03 -15.81
CA VAL A 134 3.13 -0.65 -16.08
C VAL A 134 4.21 0.43 -16.27
N ILE A 135 3.93 1.45 -17.08
CA ILE A 135 4.86 2.56 -17.30
C ILE A 135 5.11 3.34 -16.00
N ALA A 136 4.09 3.55 -15.18
CA ALA A 136 4.24 4.25 -13.90
C ALA A 136 5.13 3.47 -12.92
N VAL A 137 4.97 2.14 -12.84
CA VAL A 137 5.85 1.27 -12.04
C VAL A 137 7.29 1.35 -12.55
N TYR A 138 7.52 1.29 -13.85
CA TYR A 138 8.86 1.45 -14.43
C TYR A 138 9.49 2.81 -14.16
N LYS A 139 8.70 3.89 -14.12
CA LYS A 139 9.23 5.22 -13.76
C LYS A 139 9.75 5.25 -12.32
N LEU A 140 9.06 4.60 -11.37
CA LEU A 140 9.56 4.49 -9.99
C LEU A 140 10.89 3.75 -9.92
N ILE A 141 11.03 2.68 -10.70
CA ILE A 141 12.27 1.91 -10.78
C ILE A 141 13.38 2.76 -11.44
N ALA A 142 13.08 3.43 -12.55
CA ALA A 142 14.05 4.30 -13.26
C ALA A 142 14.57 5.44 -12.39
N GLU A 143 13.70 6.07 -11.60
CA GLU A 143 14.10 7.10 -10.63
C GLU A 143 15.01 6.54 -9.53
N ALA A 144 14.73 5.33 -9.07
CA ALA A 144 15.53 4.67 -8.04
C ALA A 144 16.92 4.27 -8.56
N GLU A 145 17.00 3.70 -9.76
CA GLU A 145 18.25 3.35 -10.43
C GLU A 145 19.07 4.62 -10.73
N SER A 146 18.41 5.69 -11.24
CA SER A 146 19.03 7.00 -11.45
C SER A 146 19.70 7.51 -10.17
N HIS A 147 19.00 7.40 -9.06
CA HIS A 147 19.55 7.80 -7.76
C HIS A 147 20.71 6.92 -7.30
N ALA A 148 20.59 5.60 -7.45
CA ALA A 148 21.60 4.65 -7.03
C ALA A 148 22.91 4.80 -7.84
N HIS A 149 22.80 5.08 -9.14
CA HIS A 149 23.93 5.26 -10.04
C HIS A 149 24.43 6.70 -10.16
N GLY A 150 23.69 7.69 -9.65
CA GLY A 150 24.03 9.11 -9.79
C GLY A 150 24.01 9.60 -11.25
N MET A 151 23.16 8.98 -12.09
CA MET A 151 23.02 9.28 -13.51
C MET A 151 21.60 9.80 -13.82
N PRO A 152 21.41 10.66 -14.84
CA PRO A 152 20.07 11.08 -15.26
C PRO A 152 19.22 9.88 -15.69
N VAL A 153 17.89 9.92 -15.45
CA VAL A 153 16.96 8.86 -15.85
C VAL A 153 17.03 8.54 -17.35
N SER A 154 17.30 9.54 -18.18
CA SER A 154 17.45 9.38 -19.65
C SER A 154 18.67 8.58 -20.09
N GLU A 155 19.65 8.40 -19.20
CA GLU A 155 20.91 7.69 -19.46
C GLU A 155 21.00 6.36 -18.71
N ILE A 156 19.95 6.00 -17.96
CA ILE A 156 19.88 4.73 -17.24
C ILE A 156 19.70 3.59 -18.24
N HIS A 157 20.56 2.61 -18.08
CA HIS A 157 20.42 1.28 -18.66
C HIS A 157 20.06 0.33 -17.54
N PHE A 158 18.88 -0.26 -17.61
CA PHE A 158 18.45 -1.26 -16.63
C PHE A 158 19.28 -2.53 -16.82
N HIS A 159 19.79 -3.07 -15.74
CA HIS A 159 20.53 -4.34 -15.76
C HIS A 159 19.60 -5.52 -15.46
N GLU A 160 19.14 -5.67 -14.22
CA GLU A 160 18.26 -6.77 -13.81
C GLU A 160 16.78 -6.44 -14.03
N VAL A 161 16.36 -5.21 -13.76
CA VAL A 161 14.97 -4.78 -13.92
C VAL A 161 14.59 -4.35 -15.34
N GLY A 162 15.55 -4.36 -16.27
CA GLY A 162 15.34 -4.12 -17.71
C GLY A 162 15.22 -5.39 -18.52
N THR A 163 15.29 -6.53 -17.88
CA THR A 163 15.11 -7.83 -18.52
C THR A 163 13.64 -7.99 -18.95
N VAL A 164 13.42 -8.80 -19.95
CA VAL A 164 12.07 -9.11 -20.46
C VAL A 164 11.24 -9.82 -19.38
N ASP A 165 11.91 -10.53 -18.47
CA ASP A 165 11.33 -11.16 -17.27
C ASP A 165 10.65 -10.11 -16.36
N ALA A 166 11.37 -9.05 -16.01
CA ALA A 166 10.80 -7.97 -15.19
C ALA A 166 9.62 -7.26 -15.90
N VAL A 167 9.68 -7.11 -17.24
CA VAL A 167 8.54 -6.59 -18.02
C VAL A 167 7.34 -7.50 -17.89
N ALA A 168 7.55 -8.81 -17.97
CA ALA A 168 6.50 -9.81 -17.84
C ALA A 168 5.87 -9.78 -16.44
N ASP A 169 6.69 -9.80 -15.40
CA ASP A 169 6.24 -9.77 -14.00
C ASP A 169 5.41 -8.53 -13.67
N ILE A 170 5.90 -7.34 -14.02
CA ILE A 170 5.20 -6.07 -13.77
C ILE A 170 3.89 -6.03 -14.57
N THR A 171 3.93 -6.46 -15.84
CA THR A 171 2.74 -6.48 -16.70
C THR A 171 1.69 -7.44 -16.15
N ALA A 172 2.09 -8.64 -15.73
CA ALA A 172 1.19 -9.61 -15.12
C ALA A 172 0.53 -9.06 -13.85
N ALA A 173 1.30 -8.49 -12.92
CA ALA A 173 0.76 -7.91 -11.70
C ALA A 173 -0.25 -6.79 -11.98
N CYS A 174 0.09 -5.86 -12.89
CA CYS A 174 -0.80 -4.76 -13.28
C CYS A 174 -2.10 -5.28 -13.89
N LEU A 175 -2.03 -6.25 -14.82
CA LEU A 175 -3.19 -6.86 -15.44
C LEU A 175 -4.09 -7.56 -14.41
N LEU A 176 -3.50 -8.34 -13.51
CA LEU A 176 -4.23 -9.08 -12.47
C LEU A 176 -4.92 -8.15 -11.48
N ILE A 177 -4.27 -7.07 -11.06
CA ILE A 177 -4.88 -6.04 -10.20
C ILE A 177 -6.09 -5.41 -10.90
N ARG A 178 -5.97 -5.07 -12.19
CA ARG A 178 -7.09 -4.52 -12.97
C ARG A 178 -8.24 -5.49 -13.10
N LYS A 179 -7.97 -6.78 -13.33
CA LYS A 179 -9.01 -7.81 -13.39
C LYS A 179 -9.74 -7.98 -12.06
N LEU A 180 -9.02 -7.94 -10.97
CA LEU A 180 -9.60 -7.99 -9.63
C LEU A 180 -10.38 -6.72 -9.28
N ALA A 181 -10.05 -5.60 -9.88
CA ALA A 181 -10.68 -4.29 -9.69
C ALA A 181 -11.01 -3.97 -8.21
N PRO A 182 -10.03 -3.97 -7.30
CA PRO A 182 -10.25 -3.53 -5.93
C PRO A 182 -10.47 -2.01 -5.89
N GLU A 183 -11.38 -1.55 -5.03
CA GLU A 183 -11.59 -0.12 -4.79
C GLU A 183 -10.51 0.48 -3.88
N LYS A 184 -9.89 -0.37 -3.06
CA LYS A 184 -8.79 0.01 -2.18
C LYS A 184 -7.78 -1.12 -2.07
N ILE A 185 -6.48 -0.74 -2.08
CA ILE A 185 -5.37 -1.66 -1.82
C ILE A 185 -4.64 -1.17 -0.58
N VAL A 186 -4.37 -2.08 0.35
CA VAL A 186 -3.60 -1.83 1.58
C VAL A 186 -2.50 -2.90 1.66
N ALA A 187 -1.30 -2.52 2.04
CA ALA A 187 -0.21 -3.47 2.30
C ALA A 187 0.26 -3.38 3.75
N SER A 188 0.71 -4.48 4.30
CA SER A 188 1.39 -4.49 5.60
C SER A 188 2.71 -3.69 5.53
N PRO A 189 3.36 -3.37 6.66
CA PRO A 189 4.78 -3.05 6.65
C PRO A 189 5.57 -4.12 5.90
N VAL A 190 6.59 -3.71 5.11
CA VAL A 190 7.31 -4.61 4.20
C VAL A 190 8.57 -5.16 4.87
N HIS A 191 8.69 -6.49 4.95
CA HIS A 191 9.90 -7.16 5.38
C HIS A 191 10.93 -7.16 4.25
N VAL A 192 12.01 -6.43 4.39
CA VAL A 192 13.01 -6.29 3.32
C VAL A 192 14.11 -7.35 3.35
N GLY A 193 14.21 -8.12 4.44
CA GLY A 193 15.28 -9.08 4.66
C GLY A 193 16.47 -8.46 5.39
N ALA A 194 17.62 -9.11 5.32
CA ALA A 194 18.89 -8.69 5.91
C ALA A 194 20.08 -9.30 5.16
N GLY A 195 21.30 -8.83 5.47
CA GLY A 195 22.53 -9.38 4.90
C GLY A 195 22.91 -8.75 3.57
N LYS A 196 23.26 -9.60 2.60
CA LYS A 196 23.80 -9.18 1.30
C LYS A 196 23.19 -10.00 0.18
N VAL A 197 23.00 -9.38 -0.98
CA VAL A 197 22.56 -10.02 -2.22
C VAL A 197 23.63 -9.82 -3.29
N ARG A 198 23.83 -10.85 -4.13
CA ARG A 198 24.70 -10.76 -5.31
C ARG A 198 23.84 -10.45 -6.53
N CYS A 199 24.21 -9.39 -7.23
CA CYS A 199 23.55 -8.93 -8.45
C CYS A 199 24.59 -8.57 -9.52
N ALA A 200 24.15 -8.10 -10.68
CA ALA A 200 25.02 -7.67 -11.77
C ALA A 200 26.09 -6.64 -11.35
N HIS A 201 25.78 -5.80 -10.37
CA HIS A 201 26.68 -4.78 -9.81
C HIS A 201 27.62 -5.30 -8.72
N GLY A 202 27.60 -6.60 -8.42
CA GLY A 202 28.39 -7.21 -7.36
C GLY A 202 27.58 -7.55 -6.12
N VAL A 203 28.18 -7.42 -4.94
CA VAL A 203 27.53 -7.74 -3.66
C VAL A 203 27.00 -6.46 -3.00
N LEU A 204 25.69 -6.34 -2.87
CA LEU A 204 25.01 -5.19 -2.30
C LEU A 204 24.39 -5.50 -0.92
N PRO A 205 24.24 -4.49 -0.06
CA PRO A 205 23.48 -4.66 1.18
C PRO A 205 21.98 -4.87 0.91
N VAL A 206 21.29 -5.56 1.81
CA VAL A 206 19.83 -5.74 1.78
C VAL A 206 19.18 -4.74 2.75
N PRO A 207 18.15 -3.96 2.33
CA PRO A 207 17.63 -3.88 0.96
C PRO A 207 18.61 -3.25 -0.02
N ALA A 208 18.56 -3.67 -1.29
CA ALA A 208 19.37 -3.07 -2.36
C ALA A 208 19.08 -1.57 -2.48
N PRO A 209 20.05 -0.74 -2.94
CA PRO A 209 19.90 0.72 -2.98
C PRO A 209 18.64 1.20 -3.71
N ALA A 210 18.29 0.59 -4.84
CA ALA A 210 17.09 0.91 -5.59
C ALA A 210 15.81 0.59 -4.78
N THR A 211 15.74 -0.61 -4.17
CA THR A 211 14.63 -1.00 -3.29
C THR A 211 14.47 -0.03 -2.11
N ALA A 212 15.58 0.34 -1.47
CA ALA A 212 15.55 1.29 -0.36
C ALA A 212 15.04 2.67 -0.79
N TYR A 213 15.40 3.12 -1.98
CA TYR A 213 14.93 4.39 -2.54
C TYR A 213 13.43 4.36 -2.86
N ILE A 214 12.93 3.30 -3.51
CA ILE A 214 11.52 3.12 -3.83
C ILE A 214 10.67 3.14 -2.56
N LEU A 215 11.11 2.45 -1.51
CA LEU A 215 10.38 2.30 -0.26
C LEU A 215 10.52 3.49 0.72
N ARG A 216 11.05 4.64 0.28
CA ARG A 216 11.00 5.87 1.10
C ARG A 216 9.54 6.20 1.45
N ASP A 217 9.30 6.60 2.70
CA ASP A 217 7.98 6.88 3.28
C ASP A 217 7.04 5.66 3.36
N VAL A 218 7.56 4.46 3.11
CA VAL A 218 6.86 3.19 3.34
C VAL A 218 7.39 2.58 4.64
N PRO A 219 6.54 2.11 5.55
CA PRO A 219 7.01 1.39 6.74
C PRO A 219 7.67 0.07 6.32
N ILE A 220 8.97 -0.04 6.58
CA ILE A 220 9.77 -1.23 6.30
C ILE A 220 10.42 -1.74 7.58
N TYR A 221 10.80 -3.01 7.60
CA TYR A 221 11.58 -3.59 8.68
C TYR A 221 12.53 -4.68 8.15
N GLY A 222 13.70 -4.78 8.79
CA GLY A 222 14.60 -5.92 8.61
C GLY A 222 14.28 -7.02 9.60
N GLY A 223 14.92 -8.19 9.46
CA GLY A 223 14.68 -9.32 10.34
C GLY A 223 15.87 -10.25 10.44
N ARG A 224 15.63 -11.48 10.92
CA ARG A 224 16.65 -12.53 11.06
C ARG A 224 16.93 -13.25 9.74
N ILE A 225 16.03 -13.17 8.77
CA ILE A 225 16.16 -13.87 7.51
C ILE A 225 17.25 -13.21 6.67
N GLN A 226 18.28 -13.98 6.37
CA GLN A 226 19.40 -13.54 5.53
C GLN A 226 19.01 -13.71 4.07
N GLY A 227 19.07 -12.64 3.31
CA GLY A 227 18.72 -12.57 1.90
C GLY A 227 17.78 -11.43 1.58
N GLU A 228 17.64 -11.13 0.31
CA GLU A 228 16.70 -10.17 -0.20
C GLU A 228 15.29 -10.78 -0.23
N LEU A 229 14.36 -10.16 0.50
CA LEU A 229 12.95 -10.55 0.54
C LEU A 229 12.06 -9.62 -0.29
N CYS A 230 12.47 -8.37 -0.48
CA CYS A 230 11.73 -7.42 -1.29
C CYS A 230 12.60 -6.95 -2.46
N THR A 231 12.19 -7.31 -3.68
CA THR A 231 12.86 -6.91 -4.91
C THR A 231 12.46 -5.49 -5.33
N PRO A 232 13.24 -4.81 -6.20
CA PRO A 232 12.85 -3.51 -6.76
C PRO A 232 11.48 -3.54 -7.46
N THR A 233 11.17 -4.61 -8.20
CA THR A 233 9.87 -4.80 -8.87
C THR A 233 8.72 -4.92 -7.89
N GLY A 234 8.86 -5.76 -6.86
CA GLY A 234 7.87 -5.90 -5.79
C GLY A 234 7.65 -4.60 -5.02
N ALA A 235 8.73 -3.89 -4.69
CA ALA A 235 8.68 -2.59 -4.03
C ALA A 235 7.92 -1.55 -4.86
N ALA A 236 8.21 -1.46 -6.17
CA ALA A 236 7.58 -0.50 -7.07
C ALA A 236 6.09 -0.79 -7.28
N LEU A 237 5.71 -2.07 -7.43
CA LEU A 237 4.32 -2.49 -7.51
C LEU A 237 3.54 -2.10 -6.24
N LEU A 238 4.07 -2.42 -5.06
CA LEU A 238 3.45 -2.04 -3.79
C LEU A 238 3.33 -0.52 -3.65
N LYS A 239 4.39 0.23 -3.96
CA LYS A 239 4.41 1.70 -3.88
C LYS A 239 3.40 2.35 -4.80
N HIS A 240 3.20 1.80 -6.01
CA HIS A 240 2.27 2.32 -7.01
C HIS A 240 0.81 2.05 -6.63
N PHE A 241 0.50 0.83 -6.19
CA PHE A 241 -0.89 0.41 -6.02
C PHE A 241 -1.44 0.56 -4.60
N ALA A 242 -0.61 0.48 -3.57
CA ALA A 242 -1.10 0.57 -2.19
C ALA A 242 -1.46 2.02 -1.82
N ALA A 243 -2.74 2.23 -1.49
CA ALA A 243 -3.23 3.50 -0.99
C ALA A 243 -2.79 3.79 0.46
N ALA A 244 -2.43 2.74 1.21
CA ALA A 244 -1.93 2.85 2.58
C ALA A 244 -1.09 1.61 2.94
N PHE A 245 -0.17 1.82 3.89
CA PHE A 245 0.63 0.77 4.50
C PHE A 245 0.32 0.71 6.00
N GLY A 246 0.11 -0.47 6.55
CA GLY A 246 -0.18 -0.68 7.97
C GLY A 246 -0.91 -1.97 8.26
N ASP A 247 -1.58 -2.01 9.41
CA ASP A 247 -2.32 -3.18 9.85
C ASP A 247 -3.46 -3.54 8.90
N MET A 248 -3.77 -4.84 8.87
CA MET A 248 -4.90 -5.34 8.10
C MET A 248 -6.20 -4.66 8.55
N PRO A 249 -6.93 -4.00 7.64
CA PRO A 249 -8.20 -3.40 7.99
C PRO A 249 -9.20 -4.49 8.41
N VAL A 250 -10.18 -4.12 9.24
CA VAL A 250 -11.28 -5.04 9.55
C VAL A 250 -12.09 -5.26 8.28
N MET A 251 -12.02 -6.46 7.73
CA MET A 251 -12.68 -6.83 6.48
C MET A 251 -13.26 -8.24 6.55
N ARG A 252 -14.30 -8.47 5.76
CA ARG A 252 -14.81 -9.81 5.50
C ARG A 252 -14.03 -10.39 4.33
N VAL A 253 -13.06 -11.23 4.62
CA VAL A 253 -12.26 -11.90 3.60
C VAL A 253 -13.13 -12.88 2.83
N GLN A 254 -13.12 -12.79 1.51
CA GLN A 254 -13.84 -13.66 0.59
C GLN A 254 -12.91 -14.65 -0.10
N ARG A 255 -11.68 -14.22 -0.43
CA ARG A 255 -10.66 -15.03 -1.09
C ARG A 255 -9.29 -14.75 -0.50
N VAL A 256 -8.45 -15.78 -0.46
CA VAL A 256 -7.05 -15.70 -0.04
C VAL A 256 -6.19 -16.36 -1.09
N GLY A 257 -5.12 -15.70 -1.49
CA GLY A 257 -4.12 -16.23 -2.42
C GLY A 257 -2.73 -16.21 -1.79
N TYR A 258 -1.94 -17.23 -2.07
CA TYR A 258 -0.56 -17.38 -1.62
C TYR A 258 0.37 -17.44 -2.84
N GLY A 259 1.17 -16.39 -3.03
CA GLY A 259 2.21 -16.36 -4.05
C GLY A 259 3.55 -16.79 -3.47
N MET A 260 4.06 -17.91 -3.91
CA MET A 260 5.28 -18.53 -3.39
C MET A 260 6.53 -18.01 -4.11
N GLY A 261 7.52 -17.58 -3.33
CA GLY A 261 8.83 -17.26 -3.85
C GLY A 261 9.69 -18.50 -4.11
N LYS A 262 10.72 -18.36 -4.93
CA LYS A 262 11.66 -19.47 -5.29
C LYS A 262 12.45 -19.95 -4.09
N LYS A 263 13.05 -19.05 -3.31
CA LYS A 263 13.97 -19.36 -2.23
C LYS A 263 13.29 -20.04 -1.05
N ASP A 264 14.03 -20.93 -0.39
CA ASP A 264 13.61 -21.58 0.85
C ASP A 264 14.26 -20.91 2.05
N PHE A 265 13.44 -20.61 3.07
CA PHE A 265 13.86 -20.03 4.33
C PHE A 265 13.26 -20.82 5.51
N GLU A 266 13.66 -20.50 6.73
CA GLU A 266 13.06 -21.06 7.96
C GLU A 266 11.55 -20.69 8.11
N ALA A 267 11.12 -19.63 7.43
CA ALA A 267 9.72 -19.20 7.35
C ALA A 267 9.18 -19.39 5.93
N ALA A 268 7.88 -19.52 5.80
CA ALA A 268 7.22 -19.70 4.50
C ALA A 268 7.44 -18.47 3.60
N ASN A 269 8.27 -18.62 2.58
CA ASN A 269 8.55 -17.55 1.61
C ASN A 269 7.35 -17.34 0.69
N CYS A 270 6.42 -16.51 1.14
CA CYS A 270 5.22 -16.18 0.36
C CYS A 270 4.68 -14.78 0.64
N VAL A 271 4.04 -14.20 -0.36
CA VAL A 271 3.12 -13.09 -0.22
C VAL A 271 1.71 -13.65 -0.06
N ARG A 272 0.95 -13.11 0.88
CA ARG A 272 -0.45 -13.47 1.05
C ARG A 272 -1.32 -12.30 0.61
N ALA A 273 -2.20 -12.53 -0.37
CA ALA A 273 -3.18 -11.57 -0.84
C ALA A 273 -4.57 -11.95 -0.32
N MET A 274 -5.28 -11.02 0.29
CA MET A 274 -6.63 -11.21 0.81
C MET A 274 -7.58 -10.24 0.14
N LEU A 275 -8.54 -10.76 -0.62
CA LEU A 275 -9.60 -9.98 -1.25
C LEU A 275 -10.89 -10.14 -0.46
N GLY A 276 -11.55 -9.03 -0.19
CA GLY A 276 -12.80 -9.07 0.54
C GLY A 276 -13.46 -7.70 0.59
N GLU A 277 -14.40 -7.58 1.48
CA GLU A 277 -15.12 -6.33 1.70
C GLU A 277 -14.70 -5.75 3.05
N THR A 278 -14.11 -4.57 3.03
CA THR A 278 -14.19 -3.70 4.17
C THR A 278 -15.63 -3.21 4.20
N GLY A 279 -16.34 -3.45 5.29
CA GLY A 279 -17.68 -2.87 5.43
C GLY A 279 -17.59 -1.41 5.01
N ASP A 280 -18.64 -0.88 4.41
CA ASP A 280 -18.84 0.57 4.30
C ASP A 280 -18.64 1.06 5.72
N GLY A 281 -17.44 1.51 6.02
CA GLY A 281 -16.86 1.48 7.34
C GLY A 281 -17.93 1.81 8.35
N ALA A 282 -18.11 0.95 9.34
CA ALA A 282 -18.84 1.41 10.52
C ALA A 282 -18.30 2.81 10.73
N ASP A 283 -19.11 3.84 10.44
CA ASP A 283 -18.65 5.22 10.32
C ASP A 283 -17.74 5.48 11.52
N SER A 284 -16.43 5.48 11.28
CA SER A 284 -15.45 5.60 12.36
C SER A 284 -15.04 7.06 12.44
N VAL A 285 -14.86 7.51 13.64
CA VAL A 285 -14.29 8.82 13.92
C VAL A 285 -13.13 8.67 14.87
N CYS A 286 -12.13 9.50 14.68
CA CYS A 286 -11.10 9.70 15.67
C CYS A 286 -11.66 10.61 16.77
N GLU A 287 -11.62 10.15 18.01
CA GLU A 287 -11.89 10.93 19.19
C GLU A 287 -10.55 11.39 19.76
N LEU A 288 -10.32 12.70 19.72
CA LEU A 288 -9.13 13.35 20.22
C LEU A 288 -9.45 14.05 21.53
N ASN A 289 -8.73 13.70 22.59
CA ASN A 289 -8.97 14.20 23.94
C ASN A 289 -7.72 14.89 24.51
N CYS A 290 -7.89 16.08 25.06
CA CYS A 290 -6.85 16.73 25.86
C CYS A 290 -7.43 17.44 27.10
N ASN A 291 -6.64 17.49 28.17
CA ASN A 291 -7.00 18.13 29.41
C ASN A 291 -6.32 19.49 29.51
N ILE A 292 -7.05 20.53 29.87
CA ILE A 292 -6.61 21.93 29.92
C ILE A 292 -6.97 22.51 31.30
N ASP A 293 -5.99 23.04 32.07
CA ASP A 293 -6.17 23.65 33.39
C ASP A 293 -5.66 25.08 33.47
N ASP A 294 -5.25 25.67 32.34
CA ASP A 294 -4.57 26.98 32.27
C ASP A 294 -5.16 27.90 31.15
N MET A 295 -6.37 27.62 30.66
CA MET A 295 -7.07 28.48 29.70
C MET A 295 -8.41 28.97 30.23
N THR A 296 -8.83 30.17 29.79
CA THR A 296 -10.15 30.70 30.10
C THR A 296 -11.22 30.05 29.20
N ALA A 297 -12.49 30.10 29.65
CA ALA A 297 -13.61 29.58 28.85
C ALA A 297 -13.73 30.28 27.48
N GLU A 298 -13.46 31.59 27.42
CA GLU A 298 -13.48 32.36 26.18
C GLU A 298 -12.42 31.91 25.19
N THR A 299 -11.17 31.65 25.67
CA THR A 299 -10.08 31.17 24.81
C THR A 299 -10.32 29.74 24.35
N ILE A 300 -10.94 28.90 25.18
CA ILE A 300 -11.35 27.53 24.78
C ILE A 300 -12.47 27.61 23.73
N GLY A 301 -13.44 28.54 23.89
CA GLY A 301 -14.48 28.75 22.89
C GLY A 301 -13.93 29.15 21.53
N PHE A 302 -13.00 30.10 21.50
CA PHE A 302 -12.29 30.49 20.27
C PHE A 302 -11.51 29.31 19.66
N ALA A 303 -10.80 28.54 20.47
CA ALA A 303 -10.09 27.36 20.01
C ALA A 303 -11.04 26.33 19.38
N ALA A 304 -12.21 26.10 20.01
CA ALA A 304 -13.22 25.18 19.48
C ALA A 304 -13.73 25.60 18.10
N GLU A 305 -13.92 26.89 17.84
CA GLU A 305 -14.30 27.41 16.51
C GLU A 305 -13.19 27.11 15.48
N LYS A 306 -11.94 27.41 15.81
CA LYS A 306 -10.79 27.15 14.92
C LYS A 306 -10.58 25.66 14.63
N ILE A 307 -10.85 24.81 15.60
CA ILE A 307 -10.76 23.36 15.45
C ILE A 307 -11.89 22.85 14.52
N ARG A 308 -13.11 23.42 14.61
CA ARG A 308 -14.20 23.11 13.65
C ARG A 308 -13.86 23.57 12.25
N GLU A 309 -13.28 24.76 12.08
CA GLU A 309 -12.81 25.26 10.78
C GLU A 309 -11.74 24.35 10.15
N ALA A 310 -10.92 23.69 10.98
CA ALA A 310 -9.93 22.71 10.53
C ALA A 310 -10.51 21.35 10.10
N GLY A 311 -11.83 21.15 10.22
CA GLY A 311 -12.54 19.97 9.74
C GLY A 311 -13.00 19.00 10.83
N ALA A 312 -13.03 19.41 12.09
CA ALA A 312 -13.65 18.62 13.15
C ALA A 312 -15.15 18.47 12.91
N VAL A 313 -15.66 17.25 13.11
CA VAL A 313 -17.09 16.92 13.00
C VAL A 313 -17.86 17.46 14.20
N GLU A 314 -17.24 17.40 15.39
CA GLU A 314 -17.82 17.87 16.64
C GLU A 314 -16.69 18.29 17.59
N VAL A 315 -16.96 19.34 18.37
CA VAL A 315 -16.06 19.82 19.43
C VAL A 315 -16.91 20.16 20.64
N PHE A 316 -16.63 19.53 21.75
CA PHE A 316 -17.34 19.80 23.01
C PHE A 316 -16.37 19.70 24.20
N THR A 317 -16.83 20.22 25.32
CA THR A 317 -16.04 20.29 26.54
C THR A 317 -16.77 19.67 27.73
N THR A 318 -16.00 19.07 28.62
CA THR A 318 -16.49 18.51 29.89
C THR A 318 -15.67 19.07 31.04
N ALA A 319 -16.30 19.56 32.10
CA ALA A 319 -15.61 19.98 33.29
C ALA A 319 -15.02 18.78 34.04
N VAL A 320 -13.76 18.88 34.41
CA VAL A 320 -13.02 17.80 35.09
C VAL A 320 -12.21 18.35 36.27
N MET A 321 -11.95 17.51 37.24
CA MET A 321 -10.98 17.82 38.30
C MET A 321 -9.66 17.13 37.99
N MET A 322 -8.60 17.89 37.87
CA MET A 322 -7.26 17.43 37.52
C MET A 322 -6.38 17.23 38.76
N LYS A 323 -5.14 16.76 38.55
CA LYS A 323 -4.12 16.61 39.60
C LYS A 323 -3.97 17.92 40.41
N LYS A 324 -3.59 17.81 41.67
CA LYS A 324 -3.47 18.94 42.59
C LYS A 324 -4.78 19.69 42.84
N ASN A 325 -5.94 19.01 42.66
CA ASN A 325 -7.29 19.57 42.83
C ASN A 325 -7.54 20.84 42.01
N ARG A 326 -7.00 20.89 40.78
CA ARG A 326 -7.24 22.00 39.87
C ARG A 326 -8.50 21.72 39.03
N PRO A 327 -9.46 22.64 38.99
CA PRO A 327 -10.53 22.56 38.01
C PRO A 327 -9.92 22.70 36.61
N GLY A 328 -10.38 21.89 35.68
CA GLY A 328 -9.93 21.89 34.29
C GLY A 328 -11.04 21.54 33.33
N THR A 329 -10.70 21.54 32.08
CA THR A 329 -11.60 21.24 30.97
C THR A 329 -11.03 20.08 30.17
N LEU A 330 -11.81 19.03 30.00
CA LEU A 330 -11.56 18.01 28.98
C LEU A 330 -12.14 18.52 27.67
N LEU A 331 -11.29 18.83 26.70
CA LEU A 331 -11.66 19.13 25.33
C LEU A 331 -11.72 17.80 24.56
N THR A 332 -12.88 17.49 23.99
CA THR A 332 -13.11 16.34 23.14
C THR A 332 -13.44 16.80 21.73
N VAL A 333 -12.72 16.25 20.75
CA VAL A 333 -12.86 16.58 19.34
C VAL A 333 -13.08 15.30 18.55
N LEU A 334 -14.15 15.28 17.74
CA LEU A 334 -14.41 14.19 16.81
C LEU A 334 -14.03 14.64 15.40
N CYS A 335 -13.22 13.86 14.70
CA CYS A 335 -12.86 14.13 13.31
C CYS A 335 -12.82 12.84 12.49
N ARG A 336 -12.88 12.98 11.18
CA ARG A 336 -12.60 11.86 10.26
C ARG A 336 -11.11 11.66 10.13
N GLU A 337 -10.67 10.44 9.82
CA GLU A 337 -9.24 10.12 9.65
C GLU A 337 -8.55 11.05 8.63
N ALA A 338 -9.23 11.39 7.54
CA ALA A 338 -8.69 12.28 6.51
C ALA A 338 -8.41 13.72 6.98
N GLN A 339 -9.07 14.18 8.03
CA GLN A 339 -8.91 15.53 8.62
C GLN A 339 -8.07 15.51 9.90
N LYS A 340 -7.68 14.34 10.39
CA LYS A 340 -7.05 14.18 11.69
C LYS A 340 -5.81 15.07 11.87
N GLU A 341 -4.90 15.04 10.90
CA GLU A 341 -3.66 15.81 10.98
C GLU A 341 -3.91 17.32 11.10
N ALA A 342 -4.80 17.87 10.28
CA ALA A 342 -5.16 19.29 10.32
C ALA A 342 -5.82 19.65 11.65
N VAL A 343 -6.67 18.78 12.18
CA VAL A 343 -7.35 18.98 13.46
C VAL A 343 -6.37 18.91 14.63
N VAL A 344 -5.42 17.96 14.63
CA VAL A 344 -4.36 17.86 15.64
C VAL A 344 -3.49 19.12 15.66
N GLN A 345 -3.10 19.63 14.50
CA GLN A 345 -2.34 20.87 14.39
C GLN A 345 -3.16 22.07 14.92
N ALA A 346 -4.45 22.14 14.64
CA ALA A 346 -5.33 23.19 15.16
C ALA A 346 -5.45 23.12 16.68
N ILE A 347 -5.58 21.92 17.27
CA ILE A 347 -5.62 21.75 18.74
C ILE A 347 -4.33 22.29 19.37
N PHE A 348 -3.16 21.85 18.90
CA PHE A 348 -1.88 22.35 19.44
C PHE A 348 -1.67 23.83 19.24
N LYS A 349 -2.14 24.40 18.12
CA LYS A 349 -1.98 25.82 17.82
C LYS A 349 -2.84 26.72 18.69
N HIS A 350 -4.06 26.29 19.02
CA HIS A 350 -5.08 27.14 19.65
C HIS A 350 -5.36 26.78 21.11
N THR A 351 -4.71 25.74 21.65
CA THR A 351 -4.83 25.38 23.07
C THR A 351 -3.45 25.34 23.75
N ALA A 352 -3.45 25.35 25.08
CA ALA A 352 -2.23 25.21 25.89
C ALA A 352 -1.82 23.72 26.09
N THR A 353 -2.55 22.76 25.51
CA THR A 353 -2.23 21.34 25.72
C THR A 353 -0.89 20.96 25.13
N ILE A 354 -0.17 20.08 25.84
CA ILE A 354 1.12 19.51 25.41
C ILE A 354 0.95 18.06 24.90
N GLY A 355 -0.25 17.53 24.93
CA GLY A 355 -0.50 16.15 24.51
C GLY A 355 -1.97 15.86 24.22
N ILE A 356 -2.22 15.07 23.21
CA ILE A 356 -3.54 14.64 22.76
C ILE A 356 -3.59 13.10 22.86
N ARG A 357 -4.68 12.57 23.41
CA ARG A 357 -4.99 11.13 23.36
C ARG A 357 -5.92 10.87 22.21
N GLU A 358 -5.66 9.83 21.45
CA GLU A 358 -6.46 9.40 20.31
C GLU A 358 -7.16 8.07 20.63
N THR A 359 -8.41 7.97 20.23
CA THR A 359 -9.21 6.74 20.26
C THR A 359 -9.98 6.62 18.96
N LEU A 360 -9.88 5.50 18.27
CA LEU A 360 -10.70 5.22 17.10
C LEU A 360 -12.06 4.67 17.55
N CYS A 361 -13.11 5.44 17.34
CA CYS A 361 -14.47 5.09 17.72
C CYS A 361 -15.29 4.61 16.53
N ARG A 362 -15.91 3.43 16.66
CA ARG A 362 -16.93 2.97 15.70
C ARG A 362 -18.25 3.66 15.98
N ARG A 363 -18.92 4.11 14.92
CA ARG A 363 -20.26 4.72 15.02
C ARG A 363 -21.29 3.86 14.30
N TYR A 364 -22.50 3.86 14.84
CA TYR A 364 -23.68 3.32 14.17
C TYR A 364 -24.51 4.51 13.73
N VAL A 365 -24.66 4.72 12.42
CA VAL A 365 -25.37 5.86 11.84
C VAL A 365 -26.49 5.39 10.92
N LEU A 366 -27.57 6.14 10.89
CA LEU A 366 -28.61 5.96 9.90
C LEU A 366 -28.17 6.55 8.56
N THR A 367 -28.50 5.90 7.46
CA THR A 367 -28.33 6.47 6.12
C THR A 367 -29.21 7.71 6.00
N ARG A 368 -28.67 8.80 5.46
CA ARG A 368 -29.39 10.07 5.29
C ARG A 368 -29.58 10.37 3.82
N THR A 369 -30.81 10.73 3.47
CA THR A 369 -31.17 11.29 2.17
C THR A 369 -31.87 12.61 2.38
N GLU A 370 -31.77 13.53 1.42
CA GLU A 370 -32.46 14.80 1.40
C GLU A 370 -33.46 14.80 0.24
N GLU A 371 -34.68 15.22 0.51
CA GLU A 371 -35.71 15.37 -0.48
C GLU A 371 -36.39 16.74 -0.30
N THR A 372 -36.87 17.32 -1.38
CA THR A 372 -37.65 18.55 -1.34
C THR A 372 -39.13 18.19 -1.35
N VAL A 373 -39.86 18.69 -0.39
CA VAL A 373 -41.32 18.49 -0.25
C VAL A 373 -42.03 19.80 -0.58
N GLU A 374 -42.94 19.75 -1.54
CA GLU A 374 -43.80 20.85 -1.86
C GLU A 374 -44.90 20.97 -0.79
N THR A 375 -44.98 22.12 -0.18
CA THR A 375 -45.99 22.42 0.87
C THR A 375 -46.88 23.57 0.48
N ALA A 376 -47.97 23.77 1.23
CA ALA A 376 -48.89 24.91 1.02
C ALA A 376 -48.20 26.29 1.20
N LEU A 377 -47.06 26.35 1.88
CA LEU A 377 -46.27 27.57 2.11
C LEU A 377 -45.07 27.71 1.16
N GLY A 378 -44.78 26.67 0.36
CA GLY A 378 -43.66 26.58 -0.56
C GLY A 378 -42.78 25.33 -0.34
N PRO A 379 -41.74 25.15 -1.14
CA PRO A 379 -40.84 23.99 -1.03
C PRO A 379 -40.01 24.04 0.26
N VAL A 380 -39.86 22.88 0.90
CA VAL A 380 -39.07 22.71 2.12
C VAL A 380 -38.22 21.44 1.98
N ARG A 381 -36.95 21.54 2.29
CA ARG A 381 -36.07 20.34 2.34
C ARG A 381 -36.42 19.52 3.58
N ARG A 382 -36.47 18.19 3.36
CA ARG A 382 -36.71 17.20 4.41
C ARG A 382 -35.59 16.20 4.43
N LYS A 383 -34.90 16.06 5.55
CA LYS A 383 -33.93 15.02 5.80
C LYS A 383 -34.62 13.75 6.25
N VAL A 384 -34.42 12.67 5.52
CA VAL A 384 -34.90 11.34 5.87
C VAL A 384 -33.70 10.51 6.33
N SER A 385 -33.83 9.93 7.52
CA SER A 385 -32.80 9.05 8.09
C SER A 385 -33.38 7.66 8.27
N SER A 386 -32.77 6.63 7.69
CA SER A 386 -33.24 5.23 7.73
C SER A 386 -32.13 4.25 8.02
N GLY A 387 -32.45 3.17 8.71
CA GLY A 387 -31.54 2.08 9.05
C GLY A 387 -31.97 1.39 10.35
N TYR A 388 -31.39 0.25 10.63
CA TYR A 388 -31.67 -0.53 11.85
C TYR A 388 -33.15 -0.73 12.18
N GLY A 389 -33.99 -0.86 11.14
CA GLY A 389 -35.43 -1.05 11.32
C GLY A 389 -36.20 0.23 11.69
N VAL A 390 -35.58 1.41 11.63
CA VAL A 390 -36.25 2.68 11.92
C VAL A 390 -36.12 3.66 10.76
N GLN A 391 -37.12 4.53 10.61
CA GLN A 391 -37.10 5.65 9.69
C GLN A 391 -37.55 6.91 10.44
N ARG A 392 -36.84 8.01 10.20
CA ARG A 392 -37.15 9.33 10.77
C ARG A 392 -37.05 10.39 9.69
N ALA A 393 -37.94 11.34 9.71
CA ALA A 393 -37.91 12.51 8.81
C ALA A 393 -37.97 13.79 9.62
N LYS A 394 -37.25 14.83 9.19
CA LYS A 394 -37.22 16.13 9.80
C LYS A 394 -37.01 17.19 8.72
N PHE A 395 -37.82 18.22 8.75
CA PHE A 395 -37.66 19.39 7.89
C PHE A 395 -36.43 20.22 8.31
N GLU A 396 -35.78 20.86 7.33
CA GLU A 396 -34.67 21.77 7.58
C GLU A 396 -35.14 23.03 8.28
N HIS A 397 -34.48 23.34 9.40
CA HIS A 397 -34.84 24.49 10.24
C HIS A 397 -34.73 25.81 9.47
N ASP A 398 -33.70 25.98 8.65
CA ASP A 398 -33.45 27.22 7.91
C ASP A 398 -34.54 27.48 6.87
N ASP A 399 -35.06 26.44 6.22
CA ASP A 399 -36.16 26.54 5.28
C ASP A 399 -37.47 26.90 6.02
N LEU A 400 -37.70 26.29 7.19
CA LEU A 400 -38.86 26.62 8.04
C LEU A 400 -38.79 28.08 8.54
N ALA A 401 -37.58 28.52 8.94
CA ALA A 401 -37.39 29.91 9.39
C ALA A 401 -37.64 30.91 8.26
N ALA A 402 -37.12 30.62 7.07
CA ALA A 402 -37.36 31.46 5.88
C ALA A 402 -38.84 31.53 5.51
N LEU A 403 -39.57 30.40 5.62
CA LEU A 403 -41.03 30.40 5.39
C LEU A 403 -41.81 31.16 6.50
N ALA A 404 -41.38 31.07 7.74
CA ALA A 404 -41.94 31.81 8.86
C ALA A 404 -41.83 33.33 8.63
N GLU A 405 -40.63 33.80 8.30
CA GLU A 405 -40.38 35.21 7.99
C GLU A 405 -41.16 35.69 6.77
N LYS A 406 -41.16 34.92 5.68
CA LYS A 406 -41.84 35.26 4.43
C LYS A 406 -43.35 35.40 4.61
N ASN A 407 -43.96 34.58 5.48
CA ASN A 407 -45.42 34.53 5.67
C ASN A 407 -45.88 35.22 6.94
N GLY A 408 -45.00 35.84 7.73
CA GLY A 408 -45.35 36.52 8.99
C GLY A 408 -45.90 35.56 10.05
N LEU A 409 -45.42 34.29 10.04
CA LEU A 409 -45.86 33.22 10.95
C LEU A 409 -44.77 32.88 11.95
N SER A 410 -45.17 32.29 13.07
CA SER A 410 -44.23 31.64 13.98
C SER A 410 -43.76 30.27 13.39
N LEU A 411 -42.59 29.76 13.83
CA LEU A 411 -42.12 28.43 13.43
C LEU A 411 -43.14 27.33 13.74
N THR A 412 -43.82 27.42 14.86
CA THR A 412 -44.89 26.47 15.27
C THR A 412 -46.05 26.47 14.27
N GLU A 413 -46.55 27.66 13.87
CA GLU A 413 -47.62 27.78 12.88
C GLU A 413 -47.20 27.27 11.50
N VAL A 414 -45.93 27.45 11.11
CA VAL A 414 -45.40 26.87 9.89
C VAL A 414 -45.42 25.35 9.96
N MET A 415 -44.91 24.75 11.05
CA MET A 415 -44.89 23.29 11.22
C MET A 415 -46.31 22.69 11.20
N GLU A 416 -47.28 23.31 11.91
CA GLU A 416 -48.68 22.85 11.89
C GLU A 416 -49.33 22.90 10.52
N LYS A 417 -48.92 23.83 9.66
CA LYS A 417 -49.46 23.96 8.28
C LYS A 417 -48.78 23.03 7.28
N ILE A 418 -47.58 22.60 7.57
CA ILE A 418 -46.80 21.68 6.71
C ILE A 418 -47.15 20.22 7.01
N ASP A 419 -47.45 19.88 8.26
CA ASP A 419 -47.82 18.51 8.69
C ASP A 419 -49.26 18.12 8.32
N ARG A 420 -50.02 19.03 7.76
CA ARG A 420 -51.38 18.80 7.22
C ARG A 420 -51.37 18.57 5.72
#